data_d6bc3682e8326fedf0258ae219cbefbf
#
_entry.id   d6bc3682e8326fedf0258ae219cbefbf
#
_cell.length_a   1.000
_cell.length_b   1.000
_cell.length_c   1.000
_cell.angle_alpha   90.00
_cell.angle_beta   90.00
_cell.angle_gamma   90.00
#
_symmetry.space_group_name_H-M   'P 1'
#
loop_
_entity.id
_entity.type
_entity.pdbx_description
1 polymer ?
#
loop_
_entity_poly.entity_id
_entity_poly.type
_entity_poly.pdbx_seq_one_letter_code
_entity_poly.pdbx_strand_id
1 'polypeptide(L)'
;MLVESGENMLKVSNDWKDYECLDAGNGEKLERWGNVILRRPEPQAMWEILFDKHWEKVDGFYHRSNQGGGYWEFKNNLPEYWTVNYKDLTFKVTPTNFKHTGLFPEQAVNWDFMMDKIHKANREVKVLNLFAYTGAATMACAKAGAKVVQVDASRGMTQWAKENRDLCGLGDHEIRFIVDDCLKFVLREYRRGHRYDGIVMDPPSYGRGPNKEVWKFEKNMAVLLDACLKILSDKPLFLLINAYTTGISNIVLANMLKTMMLPLYPNGKITSGEVSLPIKKNDMVLPCGIYGRWESND
;
A
#
# COMPACT_ATOMS: atom_id res chain seq x y z
N MET A 1 11.18 31.57 -2.44
CA MET A 1 11.50 30.46 -3.36
C MET A 1 10.16 29.84 -3.74
N LEU A 2 9.66 30.17 -4.93
CA LEU A 2 8.40 29.62 -5.45
C LEU A 2 8.62 28.10 -5.56
N VAL A 3 7.72 27.36 -4.95
CA VAL A 3 7.60 25.92 -5.15
C VAL A 3 7.43 25.75 -6.66
N GLU A 4 8.44 25.20 -7.34
CA GLU A 4 8.15 24.54 -8.59
C GLU A 4 6.99 23.61 -8.25
N SER A 5 5.85 23.89 -8.88
CA SER A 5 4.66 23.06 -8.81
C SER A 5 5.12 21.69 -9.29
N GLY A 6 5.55 20.87 -8.32
CA GLY A 6 5.90 19.49 -8.61
C GLY A 6 4.75 18.95 -9.41
N GLU A 7 5.05 18.45 -10.59
CA GLU A 7 4.12 17.77 -11.47
C GLU A 7 3.14 17.02 -10.60
N ASN A 8 1.87 17.27 -10.78
CA ASN A 8 0.80 16.52 -10.11
C ASN A 8 1.01 15.07 -10.55
N MET A 9 1.79 14.32 -9.76
CA MET A 9 2.34 13.07 -10.25
C MET A 9 1.31 11.99 -10.01
N LEU A 10 0.32 11.95 -10.90
CA LEU A 10 -0.53 10.78 -11.05
C LEU A 10 0.36 9.58 -11.36
N LYS A 11 0.33 8.58 -10.50
CA LYS A 11 1.03 7.31 -10.70
C LYS A 11 0.01 6.25 -11.06
N VAL A 12 0.07 5.78 -12.29
CA VAL A 12 -0.85 4.76 -12.82
C VAL A 12 -0.17 3.41 -12.83
N SER A 13 -0.77 2.42 -12.18
CA SER A 13 -0.25 1.05 -12.11
C SER A 13 -0.62 0.27 -13.37
N ASN A 14 0.21 0.35 -14.41
CA ASN A 14 -0.05 -0.19 -15.76
C ASN A 14 0.53 -1.59 -16.03
N ASP A 15 1.46 -2.08 -15.21
CA ASP A 15 2.29 -3.25 -15.54
C ASP A 15 1.68 -4.59 -15.11
N TRP A 16 0.45 -4.58 -14.64
CA TRP A 16 -0.26 -5.79 -14.26
C TRP A 16 -0.64 -6.65 -15.46
N LYS A 17 -0.44 -7.97 -15.33
CA LYS A 17 -0.93 -8.98 -16.29
C LYS A 17 -2.09 -9.78 -15.73
N ASP A 18 -2.03 -10.09 -14.44
CA ASP A 18 -3.03 -10.92 -13.76
C ASP A 18 -4.13 -10.11 -13.06
N TYR A 19 -4.02 -8.78 -13.09
CA TYR A 19 -5.05 -7.89 -12.57
C TYR A 19 -5.44 -6.85 -13.61
N GLU A 20 -6.73 -6.53 -13.69
CA GLU A 20 -7.26 -5.42 -14.49
C GLU A 20 -8.46 -4.78 -13.81
N CYS A 21 -8.53 -3.44 -13.75
CA CYS A 21 -9.78 -2.73 -13.56
C CYS A 21 -10.49 -2.68 -14.91
N LEU A 22 -11.51 -3.53 -15.09
CA LEU A 22 -12.22 -3.69 -16.37
C LEU A 22 -13.10 -2.49 -16.68
N ASP A 23 -13.82 -2.00 -15.66
CA ASP A 23 -14.72 -0.85 -15.72
C ASP A 23 -14.94 -0.27 -14.31
N ALA A 24 -15.31 1.00 -14.20
CA ALA A 24 -15.66 1.63 -12.92
C ALA A 24 -16.63 2.80 -13.15
N GLY A 25 -17.56 2.98 -12.21
CA GLY A 25 -18.56 4.06 -12.20
C GLY A 25 -19.76 3.69 -11.31
N ASN A 26 -20.66 4.63 -11.11
CA ASN A 26 -21.85 4.46 -10.28
C ASN A 26 -21.53 3.97 -8.84
N GLY A 27 -20.35 4.34 -8.31
CA GLY A 27 -19.88 3.92 -6.98
C GLY A 27 -19.34 2.50 -6.89
N GLU A 28 -19.03 1.86 -8.02
CA GLU A 28 -18.58 0.48 -8.11
C GLU A 28 -17.43 0.31 -9.09
N LYS A 29 -16.72 -0.83 -8.98
CA LYS A 29 -15.73 -1.27 -9.93
C LYS A 29 -15.87 -2.74 -10.28
N LEU A 30 -15.56 -3.06 -11.52
CA LEU A 30 -15.48 -4.41 -12.07
C LEU A 30 -14.01 -4.76 -12.31
N GLU A 31 -13.54 -5.84 -11.72
CA GLU A 31 -12.13 -6.21 -11.72
C GLU A 31 -11.92 -7.65 -12.12
N ARG A 32 -10.84 -7.91 -12.82
CA ARG A 32 -10.33 -9.26 -13.07
C ARG A 32 -9.10 -9.52 -12.18
N TRP A 33 -9.15 -10.64 -11.46
CA TRP A 33 -8.08 -11.14 -10.59
C TRP A 33 -7.67 -12.55 -11.05
N GLY A 34 -6.66 -12.65 -11.91
CA GLY A 34 -6.37 -13.89 -12.63
C GLY A 34 -7.54 -14.26 -13.54
N ASN A 35 -8.20 -15.36 -13.25
CA ASN A 35 -9.39 -15.83 -13.97
C ASN A 35 -10.72 -15.47 -13.28
N VAL A 36 -10.67 -14.78 -12.13
CA VAL A 36 -11.84 -14.44 -11.31
C VAL A 36 -12.27 -13.01 -11.56
N ILE A 37 -13.55 -12.79 -11.80
CA ILE A 37 -14.14 -11.45 -12.01
C ILE A 37 -14.97 -11.08 -10.77
N LEU A 38 -14.61 -9.95 -10.17
CA LEU A 38 -15.25 -9.44 -8.96
C LEU A 38 -15.87 -8.07 -9.21
N ARG A 39 -17.06 -7.84 -8.64
CA ARG A 39 -17.72 -6.56 -8.54
C ARG A 39 -17.67 -6.07 -7.10
N ARG A 40 -17.18 -4.84 -6.89
CA ARG A 40 -16.99 -4.31 -5.54
C ARG A 40 -17.36 -2.83 -5.47
N PRO A 41 -17.82 -2.33 -4.30
CA PRO A 41 -18.03 -0.91 -4.08
C PRO A 41 -16.73 -0.12 -4.21
N GLU A 42 -16.79 0.98 -4.96
CA GLU A 42 -15.72 1.95 -5.13
C GLU A 42 -16.29 3.38 -5.07
N PRO A 43 -16.36 3.97 -3.87
CA PRO A 43 -17.00 5.28 -3.69
C PRO A 43 -16.37 6.43 -4.49
N GLN A 44 -15.12 6.27 -4.91
CA GLN A 44 -14.44 7.29 -5.73
C GLN A 44 -14.91 7.28 -7.19
N ALA A 45 -15.48 6.19 -7.68
CA ALA A 45 -16.02 6.07 -9.02
C ALA A 45 -17.43 6.72 -9.12
N MET A 46 -17.51 8.02 -8.90
CA MET A 46 -18.79 8.76 -8.82
C MET A 46 -19.40 9.10 -10.18
N TRP A 47 -18.67 8.93 -11.28
CA TRP A 47 -19.19 9.18 -12.63
C TRP A 47 -20.18 8.10 -13.04
N GLU A 48 -21.11 8.49 -13.91
CA GLU A 48 -22.13 7.58 -14.42
C GLU A 48 -21.58 6.71 -15.55
N ILE A 49 -21.98 5.44 -15.51
CA ILE A 49 -21.73 4.47 -16.59
C ILE A 49 -23.00 3.69 -16.87
N LEU A 50 -23.10 3.16 -18.09
CA LEU A 50 -24.10 2.16 -18.41
C LEU A 50 -23.57 0.78 -18.06
N PHE A 51 -24.22 0.09 -17.14
CA PHE A 51 -23.95 -1.31 -16.87
C PHE A 51 -24.36 -2.17 -18.08
N ASP A 52 -23.40 -2.86 -18.62
CA ASP A 52 -23.61 -3.81 -19.71
C ASP A 52 -23.56 -5.26 -19.19
N LYS A 53 -23.71 -6.21 -20.10
CA LYS A 53 -23.71 -7.66 -19.78
C LYS A 53 -22.45 -8.15 -19.06
N HIS A 54 -21.33 -7.40 -19.11
CA HIS A 54 -20.09 -7.79 -18.40
C HIS A 54 -20.23 -7.61 -16.90
N TRP A 55 -20.99 -6.61 -16.46
CA TRP A 55 -21.30 -6.38 -15.05
C TRP A 55 -22.21 -7.45 -14.43
N GLU A 56 -22.90 -8.23 -15.24
CA GLU A 56 -23.73 -9.35 -14.80
C GLU A 56 -22.96 -10.66 -14.70
N LYS A 57 -21.87 -10.79 -15.49
CA LYS A 57 -21.02 -11.97 -15.58
C LYS A 57 -19.86 -11.91 -14.60
N VAL A 58 -20.17 -11.93 -13.30
CA VAL A 58 -19.18 -11.89 -12.23
C VAL A 58 -19.18 -13.19 -11.44
N ASP A 59 -18.03 -13.57 -10.90
CA ASP A 59 -17.88 -14.72 -10.01
C ASP A 59 -18.30 -14.38 -8.57
N GLY A 60 -18.06 -13.11 -8.17
CA GLY A 60 -18.46 -12.61 -6.87
C GLY A 60 -18.83 -11.13 -6.88
N PHE A 61 -19.84 -10.79 -6.10
CA PHE A 61 -20.29 -9.41 -5.88
C PHE A 61 -20.34 -9.10 -4.38
N TYR A 62 -19.64 -8.03 -3.96
CA TYR A 62 -19.71 -7.56 -2.59
C TYR A 62 -20.81 -6.52 -2.42
N HIS A 63 -21.83 -6.87 -1.68
CA HIS A 63 -22.94 -5.98 -1.31
C HIS A 63 -22.60 -5.20 -0.03
N ARG A 64 -22.63 -3.87 -0.12
CA ARG A 64 -22.40 -3.01 1.04
C ARG A 64 -23.67 -2.90 1.88
N SER A 65 -23.54 -3.07 3.19
CA SER A 65 -24.63 -2.83 4.13
C SER A 65 -24.69 -1.35 4.52
N ASN A 66 -25.89 -0.80 4.70
CA ASN A 66 -26.12 0.55 5.20
C ASN A 66 -25.73 0.71 6.68
N GLN A 67 -25.53 -0.39 7.41
CA GLN A 67 -25.09 -0.40 8.81
C GLN A 67 -23.57 -0.59 8.97
N GLY A 68 -22.82 -0.53 7.88
CA GLY A 68 -21.40 -0.84 7.82
C GLY A 68 -21.10 -2.31 7.52
N GLY A 69 -19.94 -2.58 6.91
CA GLY A 69 -19.60 -3.90 6.41
C GLY A 69 -20.40 -4.31 5.17
N GLY A 70 -20.67 -5.59 5.01
CA GLY A 70 -21.39 -6.16 3.88
C GLY A 70 -21.19 -7.66 3.79
N TYR A 71 -21.55 -8.24 2.64
CA TYR A 71 -21.39 -9.67 2.37
C TYR A 71 -21.08 -9.91 0.88
N TRP A 72 -20.45 -11.05 0.61
CA TRP A 72 -20.22 -11.54 -0.74
C TRP A 72 -21.37 -12.42 -1.21
N GLU A 73 -21.84 -12.17 -2.40
CA GLU A 73 -22.66 -13.08 -3.19
C GLU A 73 -21.77 -13.73 -4.25
N PHE A 74 -21.62 -15.05 -4.19
CA PHE A 74 -20.85 -15.81 -5.18
C PHE A 74 -21.80 -16.52 -6.15
N LYS A 75 -21.56 -16.31 -7.45
CA LYS A 75 -22.31 -17.00 -8.51
C LYS A 75 -21.66 -18.32 -8.89
N ASN A 76 -20.37 -18.45 -8.64
CA ASN A 76 -19.59 -19.66 -8.91
C ASN A 76 -18.85 -20.11 -7.64
N ASN A 77 -18.51 -21.39 -7.58
CA ASN A 77 -17.64 -21.89 -6.52
C ASN A 77 -16.23 -21.40 -6.77
N LEU A 78 -15.76 -20.47 -5.98
CA LEU A 78 -14.39 -20.01 -5.98
C LEU A 78 -13.51 -20.95 -5.16
N PRO A 79 -12.22 -21.11 -5.52
CA PRO A 79 -11.26 -21.77 -4.64
C PRO A 79 -11.13 -20.96 -3.33
N GLU A 80 -10.65 -21.62 -2.27
CA GLU A 80 -10.39 -20.96 -0.98
C GLU A 80 -9.50 -19.73 -1.15
N TYR A 81 -8.53 -19.82 -2.05
CA TYR A 81 -7.69 -18.71 -2.52
C TYR A 81 -7.16 -19.02 -3.91
N TRP A 82 -6.65 -18.01 -4.58
CA TRP A 82 -5.84 -18.15 -5.81
C TRP A 82 -4.68 -17.17 -5.78
N THR A 83 -3.82 -17.22 -6.80
CA THR A 83 -2.66 -16.35 -6.89
C THR A 83 -2.76 -15.41 -8.07
N VAL A 84 -2.17 -14.22 -7.90
CA VAL A 84 -1.92 -13.25 -8.96
C VAL A 84 -0.45 -12.84 -8.94
N ASN A 85 0.10 -12.57 -10.11
CA ASN A 85 1.50 -12.21 -10.27
C ASN A 85 1.65 -10.74 -10.65
N TYR A 86 2.64 -10.10 -10.07
CA TYR A 86 3.16 -8.81 -10.51
C TYR A 86 4.66 -8.93 -10.72
N LYS A 87 5.10 -8.90 -11.98
CA LYS A 87 6.50 -9.21 -12.34
C LYS A 87 6.92 -10.54 -11.70
N ASP A 88 7.97 -10.54 -10.90
CA ASP A 88 8.50 -11.73 -10.20
C ASP A 88 7.92 -11.94 -8.79
N LEU A 89 6.83 -11.28 -8.46
CA LEU A 89 6.13 -11.40 -7.19
C LEU A 89 4.81 -12.16 -7.38
N THR A 90 4.54 -13.11 -6.49
CA THR A 90 3.31 -13.90 -6.48
C THR A 90 2.56 -13.65 -5.18
N PHE A 91 1.28 -13.30 -5.28
CA PHE A 91 0.46 -12.96 -4.14
C PHE A 91 -0.78 -13.85 -4.06
N LYS A 92 -1.06 -14.36 -2.86
CA LYS A 92 -2.32 -14.96 -2.52
C LYS A 92 -3.41 -13.90 -2.47
N VAL A 93 -4.53 -14.17 -3.10
CA VAL A 93 -5.75 -13.34 -3.05
C VAL A 93 -6.97 -14.21 -2.74
N THR A 94 -7.87 -13.65 -1.97
CA THR A 94 -9.18 -14.26 -1.65
C THR A 94 -10.13 -13.16 -1.17
N PRO A 95 -11.44 -13.24 -1.47
CA PRO A 95 -12.43 -12.39 -0.84
C PRO A 95 -12.38 -12.52 0.68
N THR A 96 -12.21 -11.41 1.39
CA THR A 96 -12.24 -11.39 2.86
C THR A 96 -13.66 -11.15 3.36
N ASN A 97 -13.87 -11.16 4.68
CA ASN A 97 -15.16 -10.77 5.28
C ASN A 97 -15.56 -9.31 4.98
N PHE A 98 -14.66 -8.54 4.38
CA PHE A 98 -14.89 -7.19 3.89
C PHE A 98 -14.78 -7.14 2.37
N LYS A 99 -14.88 -5.96 1.78
CA LYS A 99 -14.74 -5.77 0.33
C LYS A 99 -13.32 -6.06 -0.23
N HIS A 100 -12.34 -6.30 0.63
CA HIS A 100 -10.93 -6.44 0.22
C HIS A 100 -10.59 -7.88 -0.19
N THR A 101 -9.57 -8.01 -1.01
CA THR A 101 -9.11 -9.29 -1.58
C THR A 101 -7.70 -9.67 -1.13
N GLY A 102 -7.12 -8.91 -0.20
CA GLY A 102 -5.77 -9.15 0.31
C GLY A 102 -4.67 -8.39 -0.42
N LEU A 103 -4.98 -7.64 -1.48
CA LEU A 103 -3.98 -6.91 -2.25
C LEU A 103 -4.53 -5.56 -2.73
N PHE A 104 -3.65 -4.59 -2.88
CA PHE A 104 -3.92 -3.24 -3.41
C PHE A 104 -3.08 -3.03 -4.67
N PRO A 105 -3.61 -3.33 -5.88
CA PRO A 105 -2.84 -3.32 -7.12
C PRO A 105 -2.26 -1.95 -7.50
N GLU A 106 -2.92 -0.87 -7.11
CA GLU A 106 -2.44 0.50 -7.33
C GLU A 106 -1.10 0.79 -6.65
N GLN A 107 -0.76 0.03 -5.59
CA GLN A 107 0.50 0.18 -4.87
C GLN A 107 1.72 -0.35 -5.64
N ALA A 108 1.52 -1.05 -6.74
CA ALA A 108 2.63 -1.62 -7.50
C ALA A 108 3.63 -0.56 -8.01
N VAL A 109 3.16 0.66 -8.31
CA VAL A 109 4.04 1.79 -8.67
C VAL A 109 4.98 2.21 -7.53
N ASN A 110 4.56 2.02 -6.28
CA ASN A 110 5.38 2.27 -5.11
C ASN A 110 6.35 1.10 -4.85
N TRP A 111 5.93 -0.13 -5.16
CA TRP A 111 6.84 -1.28 -5.10
C TRP A 111 7.99 -1.13 -6.10
N ASP A 112 7.70 -0.77 -7.34
CA ASP A 112 8.70 -0.53 -8.38
C ASP A 112 9.69 0.57 -7.97
N PHE A 113 9.18 1.66 -7.42
CA PHE A 113 10.01 2.74 -6.90
C PHE A 113 10.97 2.25 -5.81
N MET A 114 10.46 1.52 -4.81
CA MET A 114 11.29 1.01 -3.71
C MET A 114 12.33 0.00 -4.20
N MET A 115 11.93 -0.90 -5.10
CA MET A 115 12.84 -1.87 -5.72
C MET A 115 13.97 -1.17 -6.48
N ASP A 116 13.66 -0.17 -7.29
CA ASP A 116 14.65 0.61 -8.04
C ASP A 116 15.65 1.32 -7.11
N LYS A 117 15.17 1.97 -6.05
CA LYS A 117 16.04 2.62 -5.06
C LYS A 117 16.94 1.63 -4.32
N ILE A 118 16.41 0.46 -3.95
CA ILE A 118 17.19 -0.59 -3.27
C ILE A 118 18.28 -1.14 -4.20
N HIS A 119 17.93 -1.46 -5.46
CA HIS A 119 18.91 -1.96 -6.43
C HIS A 119 20.03 -0.95 -6.71
N LYS A 120 19.70 0.34 -6.84
CA LYS A 120 20.68 1.41 -7.12
C LYS A 120 21.59 1.72 -5.93
N ALA A 121 21.19 1.42 -4.70
CA ALA A 121 21.96 1.73 -3.51
C ALA A 121 23.34 1.04 -3.47
N ASN A 122 23.47 -0.11 -4.13
CA ASN A 122 24.71 -0.91 -4.20
C ASN A 122 25.38 -1.14 -2.82
N ARG A 123 24.58 -1.33 -1.79
CA ARG A 123 24.97 -1.63 -0.41
C ARG A 123 23.85 -2.39 0.30
N GLU A 124 24.14 -2.94 1.48
CA GLU A 124 23.09 -3.51 2.33
C GLU A 124 22.06 -2.43 2.67
N VAL A 125 20.79 -2.75 2.50
CA VAL A 125 19.65 -1.87 2.75
C VAL A 125 18.71 -2.51 3.77
N LYS A 126 18.30 -1.73 4.77
CA LYS A 126 17.31 -2.13 5.79
C LYS A 126 16.04 -1.32 5.61
N VAL A 127 14.92 -2.00 5.42
CA VAL A 127 13.60 -1.37 5.21
C VAL A 127 12.66 -1.72 6.35
N LEU A 128 11.92 -0.72 6.82
CA LEU A 128 10.82 -0.88 7.76
C LEU A 128 9.49 -0.63 7.03
N ASN A 129 8.60 -1.62 7.06
CA ASN A 129 7.24 -1.53 6.54
C ASN A 129 6.24 -1.53 7.70
N LEU A 130 5.52 -0.42 7.87
CA LEU A 130 4.53 -0.19 8.92
C LEU A 130 3.11 -0.23 8.36
N PHE A 131 2.17 -0.78 9.10
CA PHE A 131 0.80 -1.10 8.64
C PHE A 131 0.84 -1.99 7.39
N ALA A 132 1.69 -3.01 7.48
CA ALA A 132 2.19 -3.71 6.30
C ALA A 132 1.18 -4.67 5.65
N TYR A 133 0.02 -4.88 6.31
CA TYR A 133 -1.06 -5.71 5.79
C TYR A 133 -0.55 -7.11 5.39
N THR A 134 -0.88 -7.58 4.18
CA THR A 134 -0.44 -8.88 3.64
C THR A 134 0.98 -8.87 3.08
N GLY A 135 1.72 -7.78 3.25
CA GLY A 135 3.16 -7.70 3.02
C GLY A 135 3.62 -7.50 1.58
N ALA A 136 2.78 -7.00 0.67
CA ALA A 136 3.21 -6.83 -0.73
C ALA A 136 4.44 -5.91 -0.86
N ALA A 137 4.47 -4.76 -0.18
CA ALA A 137 5.63 -3.88 -0.14
C ALA A 137 6.86 -4.55 0.51
N THR A 138 6.64 -5.41 1.52
CA THR A 138 7.70 -6.23 2.14
C THR A 138 8.33 -7.18 1.13
N MET A 139 7.48 -7.89 0.34
CA MET A 139 7.98 -8.82 -0.67
C MET A 139 8.75 -8.10 -1.77
N ALA A 140 8.28 -6.94 -2.22
CA ALA A 140 8.97 -6.12 -3.21
C ALA A 140 10.35 -5.68 -2.71
N CYS A 141 10.45 -5.13 -1.50
CA CYS A 141 11.73 -4.71 -0.92
C CYS A 141 12.69 -5.89 -0.71
N ALA A 142 12.19 -7.03 -0.21
CA ALA A 142 13.01 -8.23 -0.01
C ALA A 142 13.50 -8.81 -1.33
N LYS A 143 12.64 -8.85 -2.37
CA LYS A 143 13.02 -9.30 -3.71
C LYS A 143 14.13 -8.44 -4.33
N ALA A 144 14.15 -7.15 -4.00
CA ALA A 144 15.22 -6.23 -4.38
C ALA A 144 16.51 -6.36 -3.54
N GLY A 145 16.55 -7.28 -2.56
CA GLY A 145 17.73 -7.57 -1.75
C GLY A 145 17.78 -6.85 -0.39
N ALA A 146 16.74 -6.15 0.03
CA ALA A 146 16.72 -5.51 1.33
C ALA A 146 16.45 -6.51 2.47
N LYS A 147 17.02 -6.25 3.65
CA LYS A 147 16.57 -6.82 4.91
C LYS A 147 15.32 -6.06 5.37
N VAL A 148 14.23 -6.76 5.62
CA VAL A 148 12.94 -6.11 5.86
C VAL A 148 12.39 -6.45 7.24
N VAL A 149 11.91 -5.43 7.93
CA VAL A 149 11.06 -5.60 9.11
C VAL A 149 9.65 -5.16 8.76
N GLN A 150 8.73 -6.10 8.86
CA GLN A 150 7.30 -5.90 8.65
C GLN A 150 6.58 -5.80 9.99
N VAL A 151 5.77 -4.74 10.17
CA VAL A 151 4.96 -4.54 11.38
C VAL A 151 3.50 -4.36 10.99
N ASP A 152 2.65 -5.18 11.56
CA ASP A 152 1.19 -5.05 11.46
C ASP A 152 0.52 -5.45 12.78
N ALA A 153 -0.59 -4.82 13.13
CA ALA A 153 -1.33 -5.14 14.35
C ALA A 153 -2.10 -6.46 14.27
N SER A 154 -2.39 -6.94 13.06
CA SER A 154 -3.19 -8.13 12.81
C SER A 154 -2.32 -9.38 12.66
N ARG A 155 -2.55 -10.37 13.53
CA ARG A 155 -1.91 -11.69 13.40
C ARG A 155 -2.30 -12.39 12.10
N GLY A 156 -3.57 -12.28 11.67
CA GLY A 156 -4.05 -12.89 10.44
C GLY A 156 -3.36 -12.32 9.21
N MET A 157 -3.22 -10.99 9.13
CA MET A 157 -2.52 -10.33 8.03
C MET A 157 -1.02 -10.66 8.03
N THR A 158 -0.40 -10.71 9.20
CA THR A 158 1.01 -11.14 9.34
C THR A 158 1.21 -12.60 8.93
N GLN A 159 0.25 -13.49 9.21
CA GLN A 159 0.31 -14.88 8.73
C GLN A 159 0.17 -14.95 7.21
N TRP A 160 -0.75 -14.19 6.62
CA TRP A 160 -0.90 -14.09 5.17
C TRP A 160 0.37 -13.54 4.49
N ALA A 161 1.04 -12.57 5.13
CA ALA A 161 2.31 -12.06 4.62
C ALA A 161 3.41 -13.15 4.59
N LYS A 162 3.43 -14.07 5.55
CA LYS A 162 4.35 -15.22 5.51
C LYS A 162 4.02 -16.18 4.36
N GLU A 163 2.75 -16.40 4.08
CA GLU A 163 2.32 -17.19 2.92
C GLU A 163 2.74 -16.51 1.60
N ASN A 164 2.62 -15.19 1.51
CA ASN A 164 3.11 -14.42 0.35
C ASN A 164 4.64 -14.49 0.22
N ARG A 165 5.39 -14.49 1.34
CA ARG A 165 6.85 -14.73 1.32
C ARG A 165 7.17 -16.06 0.66
N ASP A 166 6.48 -17.12 1.06
CA ASP A 166 6.73 -18.47 0.55
C ASP A 166 6.35 -18.58 -0.94
N LEU A 167 5.23 -17.97 -1.35
CA LEU A 167 4.81 -17.88 -2.75
C LEU A 167 5.80 -17.07 -3.63
N CYS A 168 6.43 -16.04 -3.08
CA CYS A 168 7.46 -15.26 -3.76
C CYS A 168 8.84 -15.94 -3.80
N GLY A 169 8.99 -17.12 -3.18
CA GLY A 169 10.28 -17.82 -3.08
C GLY A 169 11.31 -17.08 -2.22
N LEU A 170 10.86 -16.35 -1.19
CA LEU A 170 11.70 -15.50 -0.35
C LEU A 170 11.98 -16.13 1.04
N GLY A 171 11.88 -17.46 1.16
CA GLY A 171 12.07 -18.16 2.42
C GLY A 171 13.43 -17.91 3.07
N ASP A 172 14.50 -17.79 2.28
CA ASP A 172 15.87 -17.57 2.74
C ASP A 172 16.23 -16.09 2.93
N HIS A 173 15.30 -15.17 2.64
CA HIS A 173 15.54 -13.73 2.80
C HIS A 173 15.33 -13.29 4.24
N GLU A 174 16.08 -12.27 4.67
CA GLU A 174 16.01 -11.72 6.03
C GLU A 174 14.76 -10.83 6.18
N ILE A 175 13.62 -11.46 6.47
CA ILE A 175 12.34 -10.80 6.72
C ILE A 175 11.88 -11.10 8.15
N ARG A 176 11.70 -10.06 8.94
CA ARG A 176 11.16 -10.15 10.30
C ARG A 176 9.69 -9.74 10.32
N PHE A 177 8.82 -10.63 10.72
CA PHE A 177 7.38 -10.40 10.84
C PHE A 177 7.02 -10.10 12.30
N ILE A 178 6.46 -8.94 12.55
CA ILE A 178 6.14 -8.44 13.90
C ILE A 178 4.65 -8.14 13.98
N VAL A 179 3.99 -8.67 15.00
CA VAL A 179 2.60 -8.32 15.36
C VAL A 179 2.68 -7.33 16.52
N ASP A 180 2.45 -6.03 16.23
CA ASP A 180 2.54 -4.97 17.22
C ASP A 180 1.86 -3.67 16.76
N ASP A 181 1.68 -2.74 17.69
CA ASP A 181 1.39 -1.34 17.40
C ASP A 181 2.62 -0.66 16.77
N CYS A 182 2.41 0.00 15.62
CA CYS A 182 3.51 0.59 14.85
C CYS A 182 4.30 1.65 15.63
N LEU A 183 3.62 2.55 16.35
CA LEU A 183 4.31 3.60 17.12
C LEU A 183 5.11 2.99 18.28
N LYS A 184 4.53 2.04 18.99
CA LYS A 184 5.24 1.34 20.10
C LYS A 184 6.46 0.58 19.57
N PHE A 185 6.33 -0.05 18.42
CA PHE A 185 7.45 -0.73 17.76
C PHE A 185 8.58 0.26 17.42
N VAL A 186 8.27 1.36 16.73
CA VAL A 186 9.25 2.38 16.33
C VAL A 186 9.97 2.96 17.55
N LEU A 187 9.25 3.29 18.62
CA LEU A 187 9.84 3.79 19.87
C LEU A 187 10.79 2.76 20.53
N ARG A 188 10.50 1.45 20.42
CA ARG A 188 11.43 0.40 20.89
C ARG A 188 12.67 0.31 20.02
N GLU A 189 12.54 0.38 18.71
CA GLU A 189 13.68 0.37 17.78
C GLU A 189 14.60 1.57 18.03
N TYR A 190 14.02 2.76 18.29
CA TYR A 190 14.80 3.94 18.70
C TYR A 190 15.63 3.67 19.96
N ARG A 191 15.02 3.13 21.04
CA ARG A 191 15.75 2.82 22.29
C ARG A 191 16.83 1.75 22.11
N ARG A 192 16.68 0.85 21.13
CA ARG A 192 17.65 -0.19 20.77
C ARG A 192 18.77 0.31 19.85
N GLY A 193 18.68 1.55 19.39
CA GLY A 193 19.64 2.12 18.45
C GLY A 193 19.56 1.56 17.02
N HIS A 194 18.47 0.84 16.67
CA HIS A 194 18.28 0.32 15.32
C HIS A 194 18.00 1.46 14.34
N ARG A 195 18.48 1.31 13.10
CA ARG A 195 18.34 2.29 12.02
C ARG A 195 17.88 1.61 10.74
N TYR A 196 17.13 2.37 9.91
CA TYR A 196 16.56 1.90 8.67
C TYR A 196 16.89 2.87 7.53
N ASP A 197 17.20 2.32 6.36
CA ASP A 197 17.52 3.09 5.16
C ASP A 197 16.27 3.48 4.37
N GLY A 198 15.21 2.71 4.49
CA GLY A 198 13.91 2.99 3.91
C GLY A 198 12.79 2.76 4.91
N ILE A 199 11.81 3.64 4.93
CA ILE A 199 10.56 3.44 5.69
C ILE A 199 9.39 3.63 4.74
N VAL A 200 8.50 2.66 4.70
CA VAL A 200 7.20 2.73 4.02
C VAL A 200 6.08 2.52 5.04
N MET A 201 5.02 3.29 4.91
CA MET A 201 3.86 3.16 5.78
C MET A 201 2.56 3.42 5.01
N ASP A 202 1.54 2.63 5.36
CA ASP A 202 0.19 2.73 4.81
C ASP A 202 -0.85 2.77 5.94
N PRO A 203 -0.85 3.83 6.76
CA PRO A 203 -1.72 3.91 7.92
C PRO A 203 -3.18 4.05 7.52
N PRO A 204 -4.10 3.30 8.15
CA PRO A 204 -5.52 3.46 7.93
C PRO A 204 -6.03 4.80 8.47
N SER A 205 -7.19 5.26 8.00
CA SER A 205 -7.88 6.43 8.59
C SER A 205 -8.17 6.22 10.07
N TYR A 206 -8.61 5.01 10.41
CA TYR A 206 -8.89 4.55 11.77
C TYR A 206 -8.48 3.09 11.93
N GLY A 207 -7.91 2.76 13.09
CA GLY A 207 -7.49 1.39 13.41
C GLY A 207 -7.41 1.12 14.91
N ARG A 208 -7.20 -0.14 15.24
CA ARG A 208 -6.91 -0.57 16.61
C ARG A 208 -5.66 -1.45 16.62
N GLY A 209 -4.77 -1.16 17.53
CA GLY A 209 -3.60 -1.99 17.82
C GLY A 209 -3.99 -3.29 18.54
N PRO A 210 -3.02 -4.22 18.69
CA PRO A 210 -3.28 -5.55 19.27
C PRO A 210 -3.72 -5.49 20.74
N ASN A 211 -3.41 -4.42 21.47
CA ASN A 211 -3.85 -4.19 22.86
C ASN A 211 -4.91 -3.08 22.95
N LYS A 212 -5.73 -2.90 21.90
CA LYS A 212 -6.81 -1.92 21.79
C LYS A 212 -6.35 -0.46 21.70
N GLU A 213 -5.09 -0.19 21.38
CA GLU A 213 -4.61 1.15 21.05
C GLU A 213 -5.49 1.73 19.92
N VAL A 214 -5.81 3.02 20.03
CA VAL A 214 -6.62 3.69 19.01
C VAL A 214 -5.73 4.51 18.10
N TRP A 215 -5.74 4.17 16.83
CA TRP A 215 -5.13 4.94 15.77
C TRP A 215 -6.18 5.82 15.08
N LYS A 216 -5.86 7.10 14.92
CA LYS A 216 -6.56 8.05 14.03
C LYS A 216 -5.52 8.82 13.25
N PHE A 217 -5.63 8.80 11.91
CA PHE A 217 -4.62 9.39 11.02
C PHE A 217 -4.29 10.84 11.41
N GLU A 218 -5.29 11.70 11.53
CA GLU A 218 -5.13 13.14 11.76
C GLU A 218 -4.48 13.46 13.13
N LYS A 219 -4.62 12.56 14.09
CA LYS A 219 -4.07 12.74 15.45
C LYS A 219 -2.70 12.13 15.64
N ASN A 220 -2.43 11.01 14.95
CA ASN A 220 -1.28 10.18 15.28
C ASN A 220 -0.18 10.23 14.20
N MET A 221 -0.50 10.69 12.97
CA MET A 221 0.46 10.63 11.86
C MET A 221 1.72 11.45 12.12
N ALA A 222 1.59 12.69 12.60
CA ALA A 222 2.75 13.54 12.88
C ALA A 222 3.64 12.94 13.99
N VAL A 223 3.04 12.34 15.02
CA VAL A 223 3.77 11.68 16.11
C VAL A 223 4.52 10.45 15.62
N LEU A 224 3.88 9.64 14.76
CA LEU A 224 4.53 8.48 14.17
C LEU A 224 5.67 8.89 13.23
N LEU A 225 5.46 9.92 12.40
CA LEU A 225 6.48 10.43 11.50
C LEU A 225 7.71 10.94 12.27
N ASP A 226 7.51 11.73 13.33
CA ASP A 226 8.60 12.19 14.21
C ASP A 226 9.40 11.01 14.80
N ALA A 227 8.71 9.98 15.26
CA ALA A 227 9.36 8.77 15.77
C ALA A 227 10.13 8.03 14.67
N CYS A 228 9.59 7.92 13.45
CA CYS A 228 10.25 7.30 12.30
C CYS A 228 11.52 8.04 11.89
N LEU A 229 11.50 9.37 11.89
CA LEU A 229 12.67 10.17 11.56
C LEU A 229 13.86 9.90 12.51
N LYS A 230 13.60 9.57 13.77
CA LYS A 230 14.63 9.24 14.76
C LYS A 230 15.30 7.89 14.55
N ILE A 231 14.71 7.02 13.71
CA ILE A 231 15.24 5.70 13.37
C ILE A 231 15.68 5.57 11.91
N LEU A 232 15.65 6.65 11.13
CA LEU A 232 16.30 6.66 9.84
C LEU A 232 17.83 6.61 10.01
N SER A 233 18.50 5.97 9.05
CA SER A 233 19.96 5.93 8.99
C SER A 233 20.51 7.32 8.60
N ASP A 234 21.83 7.49 8.69
CA ASP A 234 22.50 8.74 8.29
C ASP A 234 22.43 8.97 6.77
N LYS A 235 22.20 7.90 6.00
CA LYS A 235 22.07 7.93 4.54
C LYS A 235 20.80 7.18 4.10
N PRO A 236 19.61 7.72 4.43
CA PRO A 236 18.36 7.07 4.07
C PRO A 236 18.14 7.14 2.55
N LEU A 237 17.45 6.14 2.00
CA LEU A 237 17.10 6.06 0.59
C LEU A 237 15.73 6.67 0.30
N PHE A 238 14.75 6.35 1.15
CA PHE A 238 13.38 6.84 1.00
C PHE A 238 12.58 6.83 2.30
N LEU A 239 11.58 7.69 2.34
CA LEU A 239 10.46 7.63 3.27
C LEU A 239 9.17 7.83 2.46
N LEU A 240 8.28 6.84 2.50
CA LEU A 240 7.04 6.79 1.74
C LEU A 240 5.84 6.66 2.68
N ILE A 241 4.87 7.55 2.51
CA ILE A 241 3.59 7.55 3.24
C ILE A 241 2.48 7.39 2.21
N ASN A 242 1.66 6.37 2.37
CA ASN A 242 0.41 6.22 1.64
C ASN A 242 -0.77 6.63 2.52
N ALA A 243 -1.86 7.07 1.94
CA ALA A 243 -3.10 7.32 2.66
C ALA A 243 -4.33 7.13 1.77
N TYR A 244 -5.35 6.52 2.36
CA TYR A 244 -6.69 6.33 1.77
C TYR A 244 -7.75 7.11 2.57
N THR A 245 -7.31 8.08 3.35
CA THR A 245 -8.17 8.86 4.24
C THR A 245 -8.90 9.94 3.45
N THR A 246 -10.21 9.86 3.41
CA THR A 246 -11.06 10.90 2.80
C THR A 246 -10.82 12.26 3.46
N GLY A 247 -10.72 13.32 2.64
CA GLY A 247 -10.52 14.69 3.11
C GLY A 247 -9.06 15.10 3.34
N ILE A 248 -8.09 14.19 3.17
CA ILE A 248 -6.67 14.51 3.20
C ILE A 248 -6.14 14.57 1.76
N SER A 249 -5.54 15.69 1.38
CA SER A 249 -4.90 15.82 0.08
C SER A 249 -3.42 15.38 0.14
N ASN A 250 -2.86 15.03 -1.03
CA ASN A 250 -1.43 14.72 -1.15
C ASN A 250 -0.53 15.89 -0.74
N ILE A 251 -1.01 17.14 -0.85
CA ILE A 251 -0.29 18.35 -0.41
C ILE A 251 -0.05 18.32 1.11
N VAL A 252 -0.97 17.76 1.89
CA VAL A 252 -0.79 17.61 3.34
C VAL A 252 0.43 16.73 3.61
N LEU A 253 0.56 15.58 2.93
CA LEU A 253 1.70 14.69 3.07
C LEU A 253 3.00 15.36 2.63
N ALA A 254 2.99 16.11 1.52
CA ALA A 254 4.14 16.87 1.06
C ALA A 254 4.59 17.92 2.08
N ASN A 255 3.65 18.65 2.68
CA ASN A 255 3.97 19.67 3.67
C ASN A 255 4.52 19.05 4.97
N MET A 256 3.99 17.92 5.41
CA MET A 256 4.56 17.18 6.55
C MET A 256 6.01 16.77 6.28
N LEU A 257 6.30 16.22 5.11
CA LEU A 257 7.66 15.85 4.71
C LEU A 257 8.58 17.07 4.60
N LYS A 258 8.09 18.18 4.03
CA LYS A 258 8.86 19.44 3.94
C LYS A 258 9.22 20.00 5.31
N THR A 259 8.27 19.99 6.23
CA THR A 259 8.49 20.60 7.56
C THR A 259 9.27 19.69 8.52
N MET A 260 9.16 18.37 8.37
CA MET A 260 9.73 17.43 9.34
C MET A 260 10.97 16.70 8.80
N MET A 261 10.99 16.36 7.50
CA MET A 261 12.08 15.57 6.90
C MET A 261 13.21 16.43 6.34
N LEU A 262 12.91 17.50 5.56
CA LEU A 262 13.95 18.33 4.93
C LEU A 262 14.90 19.03 5.92
N PRO A 263 14.51 19.46 7.13
CA PRO A 263 15.46 20.00 8.10
C PRO A 263 16.56 19.00 8.51
N LEU A 264 16.25 17.70 8.47
CA LEU A 264 17.19 16.63 8.82
C LEU A 264 17.96 16.10 7.60
N TYR A 265 17.29 16.04 6.46
CA TYR A 265 17.80 15.48 5.20
C TYR A 265 17.54 16.45 4.03
N PRO A 266 18.30 17.57 3.95
CA PRO A 266 18.02 18.65 3.00
C PRO A 266 18.31 18.27 1.54
N ASN A 267 19.14 17.27 1.29
CA ASN A 267 19.58 16.87 -0.05
C ASN A 267 18.64 15.86 -0.73
N GLY A 268 17.40 15.72 -0.24
CA GLY A 268 16.42 14.83 -0.85
C GLY A 268 15.34 15.57 -1.64
N LYS A 269 14.66 14.83 -2.48
CA LYS A 269 13.50 15.29 -3.27
C LYS A 269 12.20 14.85 -2.60
N ILE A 270 11.23 15.75 -2.51
CA ILE A 270 9.87 15.43 -2.08
C ILE A 270 8.95 15.42 -3.30
N THR A 271 8.19 14.36 -3.43
CA THR A 271 7.11 14.22 -4.40
C THR A 271 5.83 13.80 -3.69
N SER A 272 4.69 14.20 -4.23
CA SER A 272 3.39 13.76 -3.75
C SER A 272 2.39 13.69 -4.89
N GLY A 273 1.38 12.87 -4.78
CA GLY A 273 0.40 12.70 -5.84
C GLY A 273 -0.62 11.63 -5.49
N GLU A 274 -1.26 11.12 -6.53
CA GLU A 274 -2.24 10.05 -6.43
C GLU A 274 -1.69 8.75 -7.03
N VAL A 275 -2.08 7.62 -6.44
CA VAL A 275 -1.94 6.29 -7.01
C VAL A 275 -3.27 5.86 -7.60
N SER A 276 -3.24 5.29 -8.79
CA SER A 276 -4.44 4.97 -9.56
C SER A 276 -4.29 3.72 -10.41
N LEU A 277 -5.41 3.24 -10.91
CA LEU A 277 -5.51 2.09 -11.81
C LEU A 277 -6.05 2.55 -13.17
N PRO A 278 -5.54 2.06 -14.28
CA PRO A 278 -6.14 2.29 -15.58
C PRO A 278 -7.48 1.55 -15.67
N ILE A 279 -8.50 2.18 -16.23
CA ILE A 279 -9.78 1.53 -16.53
C ILE A 279 -9.70 1.00 -17.97
N LYS A 280 -9.77 -0.32 -18.14
CA LYS A 280 -9.55 -0.97 -19.44
C LYS A 280 -10.57 -0.56 -20.50
N LYS A 281 -11.81 -0.30 -20.12
CA LYS A 281 -12.90 -0.02 -21.04
C LYS A 281 -12.82 1.36 -21.70
N ASN A 282 -12.07 2.28 -21.11
CA ASN A 282 -11.93 3.66 -21.57
C ASN A 282 -10.55 4.23 -21.19
N ASP A 283 -10.26 5.45 -21.61
CA ASP A 283 -8.99 6.12 -21.31
C ASP A 283 -8.97 6.81 -19.92
N MET A 284 -9.89 6.43 -19.03
CA MET A 284 -9.96 6.97 -17.68
C MET A 284 -9.07 6.21 -16.71
N VAL A 285 -8.78 6.83 -15.59
CA VAL A 285 -8.11 6.20 -14.47
C VAL A 285 -9.00 6.21 -13.23
N LEU A 286 -8.95 5.16 -12.44
CA LEU A 286 -9.61 5.07 -11.14
C LEU A 286 -8.66 5.62 -10.08
N PRO A 287 -8.95 6.76 -9.43
CA PRO A 287 -8.17 7.22 -8.29
C PRO A 287 -8.36 6.26 -7.12
N CYS A 288 -7.28 5.90 -6.45
CA CYS A 288 -7.33 4.91 -5.36
C CYS A 288 -6.88 5.49 -4.02
N GLY A 289 -5.76 6.19 -4.00
CA GLY A 289 -5.19 6.78 -2.79
C GLY A 289 -4.16 7.85 -3.11
N ILE A 290 -3.60 8.45 -2.07
CA ILE A 290 -2.57 9.47 -2.19
C ILE A 290 -1.24 8.96 -1.61
N TYR A 291 -0.14 9.53 -2.10
CA TYR A 291 1.18 9.30 -1.52
C TYR A 291 1.93 10.62 -1.26
N GLY A 292 2.80 10.59 -0.25
CA GLY A 292 3.87 11.54 -0.04
C GLY A 292 5.18 10.79 0.08
N ARG A 293 6.22 11.24 -0.62
CA ARG A 293 7.50 10.55 -0.72
C ARG A 293 8.65 11.52 -0.63
N TRP A 294 9.59 11.21 0.25
CA TRP A 294 10.94 11.75 0.22
C TRP A 294 11.89 10.68 -0.31
N GLU A 295 12.82 11.05 -1.15
CA GLU A 295 13.87 10.19 -1.67
C GLU A 295 15.21 10.91 -1.69
N SER A 296 16.31 10.17 -1.44
CA SER A 296 17.66 10.70 -1.60
C SER A 296 17.95 11.02 -3.07
N ASN A 297 18.79 12.02 -3.29
CA ASN A 297 19.29 12.36 -4.63
C ASN A 297 20.45 11.45 -5.07
N ASP A 298 20.93 10.59 -4.16
CA ASP A 298 22.04 9.65 -4.38
C ASP A 298 21.56 8.35 -5.01
#